data_fa5772a1a3d57f158cce04f0e51e61be
#
_entry.id   fa5772a1a3d57f158cce04f0e51e61be
#
_cell.length_a   1.000
_cell.length_b   1.000
_cell.length_c   1.000
_cell.angle_alpha   90.00
_cell.angle_beta   90.00
_cell.angle_gamma   90.00
#
_symmetry.space_group_name_H-M   'P 1'
#
loop_
_entity.id
_entity.type
_entity.pdbx_description
1 polymer ?
#
loop_
_entity_poly.entity_id
_entity_poly.type
_entity_poly.pdbx_seq_one_letter_code
_entity_poly.pdbx_strand_id
1 'polypeptide(L)'
;MKKLKIALLQISPCSSLEENLNKGIEFCKKAKKSGADIALFPEMWSNGYNIYDRSANEWLAEAIDADSNFVNAFGKLAKELDMAIGITFLEKYSDSARNTIVLFDRFGNNKFTYAKVHTCDFSVESNLTPGDDFYTAELDTHCGKVKIGAMICFDREFPESARILMLQGAEVILVPNACPMEINRLSQLRGRAYENMTAIATCNYPASVPDCNGASSVFDGVAYLPETDGSRDTCVLQADGSEGVFVAELELEQLRRYGSREVHGNA
;
A
#
# COMPACT_ATOMS: atom_id res chain seq x y z
N MET A 1 -10.95 21.03 8.78
CA MET A 1 -10.71 19.74 9.50
C MET A 1 -9.32 19.24 9.10
N LYS A 2 -8.61 18.51 10.00
CA LYS A 2 -7.33 17.90 9.65
C LYS A 2 -7.59 16.73 8.70
N LYS A 3 -6.80 16.63 7.63
CA LYS A 3 -6.89 15.57 6.63
C LYS A 3 -5.77 14.56 6.84
N LEU A 4 -6.07 13.29 6.69
CA LEU A 4 -5.05 12.24 6.63
C LEU A 4 -4.27 12.36 5.33
N LYS A 5 -2.94 12.46 5.42
CA LYS A 5 -2.07 12.56 4.25
C LYS A 5 -1.31 11.26 4.04
N ILE A 6 -1.52 10.66 2.87
CA ILE A 6 -0.83 9.43 2.47
C ILE A 6 0.10 9.76 1.31
N ALA A 7 1.39 9.49 1.49
CA ALA A 7 2.40 9.60 0.47
C ALA A 7 2.61 8.25 -0.22
N LEU A 8 2.40 8.22 -1.52
CA LEU A 8 2.71 7.10 -2.40
C LEU A 8 4.12 7.32 -2.95
N LEU A 9 5.04 6.44 -2.58
CA LEU A 9 6.45 6.50 -2.99
C LEU A 9 6.61 5.79 -4.34
N GLN A 10 6.17 6.40 -5.42
CA GLN A 10 6.31 5.88 -6.79
C GLN A 10 7.75 6.06 -7.25
N ILE A 11 8.62 5.14 -6.86
CA ILE A 11 10.08 5.28 -7.03
C ILE A 11 10.68 4.04 -7.69
N SER A 12 11.67 4.26 -8.56
CA SER A 12 12.41 3.18 -9.22
C SER A 12 13.33 2.49 -8.24
N PRO A 13 13.43 1.15 -8.25
CA PRO A 13 14.41 0.44 -7.45
C PRO A 13 15.84 0.71 -7.95
N CYS A 14 16.79 0.45 -7.07
CA CYS A 14 18.22 0.44 -7.36
C CYS A 14 18.71 -1.00 -7.53
N SER A 15 20.01 -1.17 -7.73
CA SER A 15 20.61 -2.46 -8.05
C SER A 15 20.92 -3.33 -6.82
N SER A 16 20.85 -2.78 -5.62
CA SER A 16 21.16 -3.49 -4.37
C SER A 16 20.19 -3.16 -3.23
N LEU A 17 20.10 -4.09 -2.28
CA LEU A 17 19.34 -3.91 -1.05
C LEU A 17 19.75 -2.65 -0.27
N GLU A 18 21.06 -2.37 -0.20
CA GLU A 18 21.59 -1.20 0.50
C GLU A 18 21.21 0.11 -0.20
N GLU A 19 21.28 0.15 -1.52
CA GLU A 19 20.84 1.32 -2.28
C GLU A 19 19.34 1.54 -2.18
N ASN A 20 18.52 0.47 -2.19
CA ASN A 20 17.08 0.54 -1.96
C ASN A 20 16.76 1.05 -0.55
N LEU A 21 17.51 0.61 0.47
CA LEU A 21 17.39 1.14 1.82
C LEU A 21 17.65 2.66 1.85
N ASN A 22 18.78 3.10 1.31
CA ASN A 22 19.19 4.50 1.34
C ASN A 22 18.21 5.39 0.56
N LYS A 23 17.80 4.98 -0.64
CA LYS A 23 16.80 5.67 -1.44
C LYS A 23 15.44 5.71 -0.73
N GLY A 24 15.01 4.60 -0.15
CA GLY A 24 13.76 4.54 0.62
C GLY A 24 13.74 5.52 1.78
N ILE A 25 14.84 5.61 2.56
CA ILE A 25 15.01 6.58 3.65
C ILE A 25 14.91 8.02 3.14
N GLU A 26 15.57 8.33 2.02
CA GLU A 26 15.52 9.66 1.41
C GLU A 26 14.09 10.06 1.02
N PHE A 27 13.36 9.14 0.36
CA PHE A 27 12.00 9.41 -0.09
C PHE A 27 10.98 9.47 1.06
N CYS A 28 11.16 8.69 2.13
CA CYS A 28 10.38 8.88 3.37
C CYS A 28 10.60 10.27 3.98
N LYS A 29 11.84 10.78 3.97
CA LYS A 29 12.14 12.16 4.43
C LYS A 29 11.46 13.21 3.54
N LYS A 30 11.39 13.00 2.22
CA LYS A 30 10.65 13.86 1.28
C LYS A 30 9.14 13.80 1.57
N ALA A 31 8.58 12.62 1.80
CA ALA A 31 7.17 12.43 2.16
C ALA A 31 6.82 13.20 3.46
N LYS A 32 7.66 13.09 4.49
CA LYS A 32 7.47 13.84 5.74
C LYS A 32 7.53 15.34 5.52
N LYS A 33 8.45 15.85 4.70
CA LYS A 33 8.52 17.29 4.35
C LYS A 33 7.23 17.77 3.66
N SER A 34 6.54 16.89 2.93
CA SER A 34 5.22 17.17 2.32
C SER A 34 4.06 17.01 3.30
N GLY A 35 4.34 16.72 4.57
CA GLY A 35 3.38 16.61 5.65
C GLY A 35 2.63 15.28 5.71
N ALA A 36 3.17 14.20 5.13
CA ALA A 36 2.54 12.89 5.16
C ALA A 36 2.43 12.32 6.58
N ASP A 37 1.31 11.66 6.86
CA ASP A 37 1.07 10.85 8.06
C ASP A 37 1.47 9.40 7.83
N ILE A 38 1.38 8.93 6.58
CA ILE A 38 1.71 7.56 6.16
C ILE A 38 2.53 7.63 4.86
N ALA A 39 3.62 6.88 4.78
CA ALA A 39 4.36 6.63 3.55
C ALA A 39 4.18 5.16 3.14
N LEU A 40 3.85 4.91 1.87
CA LEU A 40 3.64 3.58 1.30
C LEU A 40 4.64 3.33 0.17
N PHE A 41 5.33 2.19 0.24
CA PHE A 41 6.22 1.70 -0.80
C PHE A 41 5.49 0.86 -1.85
N PRO A 42 6.05 0.71 -3.07
CA PRO A 42 5.60 -0.29 -4.04
C PRO A 42 5.83 -1.73 -3.52
N GLU A 43 5.30 -2.72 -4.21
CA GLU A 43 5.42 -4.14 -3.90
C GLU A 43 6.89 -4.60 -3.93
N MET A 44 7.34 -5.36 -2.90
CA MET A 44 8.70 -5.92 -2.78
C MET A 44 9.84 -4.89 -2.96
N TRP A 45 9.75 -3.77 -2.28
CA TRP A 45 10.76 -2.71 -2.38
C TRP A 45 12.20 -3.20 -2.08
N SER A 46 12.38 -4.24 -1.26
CA SER A 46 13.71 -4.75 -0.91
C SER A 46 14.54 -5.11 -2.14
N ASN A 47 13.91 -5.70 -3.16
CA ASN A 47 14.55 -6.10 -4.41
C ASN A 47 13.93 -5.50 -5.68
N GLY A 48 12.93 -4.59 -5.52
CA GLY A 48 12.29 -3.88 -6.61
C GLY A 48 11.39 -4.73 -7.49
N TYR A 49 10.84 -5.83 -6.97
CA TYR A 49 10.03 -6.80 -7.74
C TYR A 49 10.75 -7.28 -9.02
N ASN A 50 12.07 -7.39 -8.97
CA ASN A 50 12.89 -7.69 -10.12
C ASN A 50 12.86 -9.19 -10.47
N ILE A 51 11.78 -9.61 -11.12
CA ILE A 51 11.54 -11.00 -11.53
C ILE A 51 11.99 -11.30 -12.98
N TYR A 52 12.42 -10.27 -13.69
CA TYR A 52 12.79 -10.37 -15.09
C TYR A 52 14.25 -10.82 -15.23
N ASP A 53 14.52 -11.64 -16.21
CA ASP A 53 15.87 -12.13 -16.56
C ASP A 53 16.60 -12.91 -15.45
N ARG A 54 15.85 -13.49 -14.49
CA ARG A 54 16.39 -14.28 -13.38
C ARG A 54 15.71 -15.64 -13.27
N SER A 55 16.46 -16.63 -12.82
CA SER A 55 15.87 -17.88 -12.36
C SER A 55 15.13 -17.69 -11.03
N ALA A 56 14.14 -18.55 -10.73
CA ALA A 56 13.43 -18.52 -9.46
C ALA A 56 14.38 -18.63 -8.25
N ASN A 57 15.40 -19.46 -8.34
CA ASN A 57 16.38 -19.63 -7.25
C ASN A 57 17.21 -18.37 -6.99
N GLU A 58 17.65 -17.67 -8.04
CA GLU A 58 18.38 -16.40 -7.89
C GLU A 58 17.49 -15.33 -7.26
N TRP A 59 16.23 -15.28 -7.66
CA TRP A 59 15.28 -14.32 -7.12
C TRP A 59 14.94 -14.62 -5.65
N LEU A 60 14.68 -15.89 -5.29
CA LEU A 60 14.43 -16.31 -3.91
C LEU A 60 15.63 -16.10 -2.98
N ALA A 61 16.86 -16.15 -3.51
CA ALA A 61 18.08 -15.89 -2.75
C ALA A 61 18.19 -14.43 -2.26
N GLU A 62 17.40 -13.51 -2.81
CA GLU A 62 17.32 -12.11 -2.35
C GLU A 62 16.37 -11.91 -1.15
N ALA A 63 15.69 -12.98 -0.71
CA ALA A 63 14.77 -12.91 0.43
C ALA A 63 15.54 -12.56 1.71
N ILE A 64 14.95 -11.65 2.51
CA ILE A 64 15.51 -11.17 3.77
C ILE A 64 14.62 -11.55 4.94
N ASP A 65 15.20 -11.67 6.12
CA ASP A 65 14.45 -11.97 7.34
C ASP A 65 13.54 -10.77 7.72
N ALA A 66 12.38 -11.05 8.32
CA ALA A 66 11.44 -10.02 8.76
C ALA A 66 12.03 -9.10 9.84
N ASP A 67 13.03 -9.53 10.57
CA ASP A 67 13.80 -8.78 11.57
C ASP A 67 15.15 -8.28 11.03
N SER A 68 15.35 -8.29 9.72
CA SER A 68 16.57 -7.81 9.07
C SER A 68 16.86 -6.34 9.37
N ASN A 69 18.13 -5.94 9.21
CA ASN A 69 18.53 -4.54 9.33
C ASN A 69 17.75 -3.62 8.37
N PHE A 70 17.41 -4.11 7.18
CA PHE A 70 16.61 -3.38 6.20
C PHE A 70 15.23 -3.03 6.78
N VAL A 71 14.47 -4.01 7.25
CA VAL A 71 13.11 -3.82 7.79
C VAL A 71 13.16 -2.96 9.06
N ASN A 72 14.06 -3.28 9.99
CA ASN A 72 14.20 -2.55 11.27
C ASN A 72 14.62 -1.09 11.09
N ALA A 73 15.34 -0.75 10.02
CA ALA A 73 15.69 0.64 9.72
C ALA A 73 14.44 1.50 9.46
N PHE A 74 13.42 0.95 8.79
CA PHE A 74 12.17 1.69 8.55
C PHE A 74 11.31 1.85 9.82
N GLY A 75 11.35 0.90 10.76
CA GLY A 75 10.74 1.09 12.08
C GLY A 75 11.39 2.23 12.86
N LYS A 76 12.72 2.29 12.86
CA LYS A 76 13.46 3.41 13.46
C LYS A 76 13.17 4.74 12.78
N LEU A 77 13.12 4.73 11.44
CA LEU A 77 12.82 5.91 10.63
C LEU A 77 11.38 6.40 10.86
N ALA A 78 10.41 5.51 11.00
CA ALA A 78 9.02 5.86 11.30
C ALA A 78 8.94 6.66 12.61
N LYS A 79 9.66 6.23 13.64
CA LYS A 79 9.79 6.95 14.91
C LYS A 79 10.50 8.29 14.76
N GLU A 80 11.63 8.32 14.04
CA GLU A 80 12.41 9.54 13.79
C GLU A 80 11.58 10.61 13.08
N LEU A 81 10.82 10.18 12.06
CA LEU A 81 10.00 11.07 11.24
C LEU A 81 8.61 11.36 11.84
N ASP A 82 8.24 10.71 12.97
CA ASP A 82 6.87 10.81 13.50
C ASP A 82 5.82 10.60 12.38
N MET A 83 6.00 9.49 11.60
CA MET A 83 5.22 9.16 10.42
C MET A 83 5.13 7.64 10.27
N ALA A 84 3.94 7.10 10.02
CA ALA A 84 3.79 5.67 9.75
C ALA A 84 4.42 5.28 8.40
N ILE A 85 4.98 4.07 8.33
CA ILE A 85 5.64 3.57 7.11
C ILE A 85 5.16 2.14 6.82
N GLY A 86 4.60 1.94 5.62
CA GLY A 86 4.32 0.62 5.05
C GLY A 86 5.47 0.20 4.14
N ILE A 87 6.39 -0.62 4.67
CA ILE A 87 7.56 -1.14 3.94
C ILE A 87 7.31 -2.55 3.41
N THR A 88 7.73 -2.81 2.19
CA THR A 88 7.51 -4.08 1.48
C THR A 88 8.82 -4.77 1.18
N PHE A 89 8.81 -6.09 1.20
CA PHE A 89 10.02 -6.88 0.96
C PHE A 89 9.69 -8.33 0.57
N LEU A 90 10.64 -8.98 -0.08
CA LEU A 90 10.65 -10.42 -0.25
C LEU A 90 11.12 -11.03 1.07
N GLU A 91 10.19 -11.62 1.83
CA GLU A 91 10.42 -12.19 3.15
C GLU A 91 10.91 -13.63 3.04
N LYS A 92 12.02 -13.93 3.70
CA LYS A 92 12.44 -15.33 3.88
C LYS A 92 11.49 -16.07 4.80
N TYR A 93 10.91 -17.16 4.33
CA TYR A 93 9.91 -17.91 5.08
C TYR A 93 10.05 -19.41 4.86
N SER A 94 10.40 -20.15 5.93
CA SER A 94 10.68 -21.59 5.87
C SER A 94 11.69 -21.93 4.74
N ASP A 95 11.36 -22.86 3.87
CA ASP A 95 12.19 -23.27 2.73
C ASP A 95 11.91 -22.42 1.46
N SER A 96 11.15 -21.32 1.57
CA SER A 96 10.75 -20.45 0.46
C SER A 96 10.78 -18.98 0.88
N ALA A 97 9.93 -18.16 0.27
CA ALA A 97 9.77 -16.74 0.59
C ALA A 97 8.30 -16.34 0.57
N ARG A 98 7.99 -15.12 1.07
CA ARG A 98 6.68 -14.47 1.01
C ARG A 98 6.81 -13.06 0.42
N ASN A 99 5.75 -12.61 -0.20
CA ASN A 99 5.58 -11.21 -0.59
C ASN A 99 4.91 -10.47 0.57
N THR A 100 5.65 -9.60 1.26
CA THR A 100 5.26 -9.13 2.59
C THR A 100 5.30 -7.60 2.71
N ILE A 101 4.35 -7.03 3.44
CA ILE A 101 4.36 -5.66 3.96
C ILE A 101 4.39 -5.68 5.48
N VAL A 102 5.23 -4.83 6.07
CA VAL A 102 5.17 -4.45 7.49
C VAL A 102 4.68 -3.02 7.60
N LEU A 103 3.68 -2.78 8.44
CA LEU A 103 3.22 -1.45 8.79
C LEU A 103 3.79 -1.02 10.14
N PHE A 104 4.68 -0.05 10.13
CA PHE A 104 5.16 0.62 11.34
C PHE A 104 4.29 1.85 11.65
N ASP A 105 3.91 2.02 12.93
CA ASP A 105 3.29 3.27 13.37
C ASP A 105 4.33 4.40 13.54
N ARG A 106 3.87 5.60 13.77
CA ARG A 106 4.75 6.78 13.96
C ARG A 106 5.64 6.73 15.20
N PHE A 107 5.45 5.73 16.06
CA PHE A 107 6.31 5.47 17.23
C PHE A 107 7.35 4.38 16.94
N GLY A 108 7.32 3.78 15.73
CA GLY A 108 8.22 2.72 15.29
C GLY A 108 7.79 1.32 15.70
N ASN A 109 6.57 1.13 16.18
CA ASN A 109 6.06 -0.19 16.53
C ASN A 109 5.50 -0.89 15.28
N ASN A 110 5.81 -2.16 15.10
CA ASN A 110 5.15 -3.00 14.11
C ASN A 110 3.68 -3.19 14.50
N LYS A 111 2.76 -2.78 13.63
CA LYS A 111 1.31 -2.89 13.83
C LYS A 111 0.75 -4.17 13.27
N PHE A 112 1.23 -4.58 12.11
CA PHE A 112 1.03 -5.91 11.51
C PHE A 112 2.12 -6.20 10.49
N THR A 113 2.33 -7.50 10.26
CA THR A 113 3.05 -8.06 9.13
C THR A 113 2.05 -8.83 8.30
N TYR A 114 1.87 -8.48 7.03
CA TYR A 114 0.92 -9.10 6.12
C TYR A 114 1.67 -9.70 4.94
N ALA A 115 1.46 -10.98 4.68
CA ALA A 115 1.92 -11.67 3.48
C ALA A 115 0.78 -11.78 2.47
N LYS A 116 1.08 -11.54 1.19
CA LYS A 116 0.14 -11.62 0.06
C LYS A 116 -0.59 -12.97 0.06
N VAL A 117 -1.92 -12.94 0.15
CA VAL A 117 -2.76 -14.15 0.19
C VAL A 117 -2.90 -14.76 -1.20
N HIS A 118 -3.11 -13.93 -2.23
CA HIS A 118 -3.26 -14.37 -3.60
C HIS A 118 -1.98 -14.10 -4.39
N THR A 119 -1.08 -15.08 -4.43
CA THR A 119 0.14 -15.02 -5.23
C THR A 119 -0.16 -15.16 -6.73
N CYS A 120 0.71 -14.63 -7.59
CA CYS A 120 0.56 -14.75 -9.04
C CYS A 120 1.10 -16.10 -9.53
N ASP A 121 0.30 -17.17 -9.42
CA ASP A 121 0.68 -18.55 -9.72
C ASP A 121 1.11 -18.79 -11.18
N PHE A 122 0.81 -17.83 -12.06
CA PHE A 122 1.22 -17.83 -13.46
C PHE A 122 2.61 -17.20 -13.69
N SER A 123 3.31 -16.80 -12.62
CA SER A 123 4.63 -16.15 -12.67
C SER A 123 5.61 -16.82 -11.71
N VAL A 124 6.77 -16.18 -11.48
CA VAL A 124 7.76 -16.62 -10.50
C VAL A 124 7.20 -16.66 -9.07
N GLU A 125 6.14 -15.91 -8.77
CA GLU A 125 5.45 -15.95 -7.48
C GLU A 125 4.80 -17.30 -7.17
N SER A 126 4.65 -18.21 -8.14
CA SER A 126 4.25 -19.60 -7.90
C SER A 126 5.20 -20.35 -6.94
N ASN A 127 6.42 -19.83 -6.74
CA ASN A 127 7.40 -20.35 -5.80
C ASN A 127 7.27 -19.75 -4.39
N LEU A 128 6.39 -18.75 -4.20
CA LEU A 128 6.16 -18.14 -2.88
C LEU A 128 5.17 -18.94 -2.04
N THR A 129 5.34 -18.87 -0.73
CA THR A 129 4.34 -19.31 0.22
C THR A 129 3.30 -18.19 0.41
N PRO A 130 2.02 -18.39 0.07
CA PRO A 130 0.98 -17.38 0.28
C PRO A 130 0.77 -17.08 1.77
N GLY A 131 0.18 -15.93 2.05
CA GLY A 131 -0.39 -15.60 3.36
C GLY A 131 -1.66 -16.40 3.64
N ASP A 132 -2.14 -16.32 4.85
CA ASP A 132 -3.26 -17.12 5.36
C ASP A 132 -4.46 -16.28 5.81
N ASP A 133 -4.29 -14.96 6.03
CA ASP A 133 -5.36 -14.09 6.50
C ASP A 133 -5.08 -12.61 6.16
N PHE A 134 -6.09 -11.76 6.37
CA PHE A 134 -6.02 -10.31 6.22
C PHE A 134 -6.02 -9.64 7.61
N TYR A 135 -5.22 -8.59 7.77
CA TYR A 135 -5.03 -7.93 9.06
C TYR A 135 -5.34 -6.44 8.99
N THR A 136 -5.89 -5.91 10.09
CA THR A 136 -6.09 -4.49 10.28
C THR A 136 -5.47 -4.03 11.60
N ALA A 137 -5.02 -2.77 11.65
CA ALA A 137 -4.53 -2.18 12.89
C ALA A 137 -4.92 -0.71 12.99
N GLU A 138 -5.06 -0.24 14.22
CA GLU A 138 -5.26 1.19 14.50
C GLU A 138 -3.92 1.92 14.52
N LEU A 139 -3.82 2.97 13.73
CA LEU A 139 -2.74 3.95 13.75
C LEU A 139 -3.18 5.21 14.48
N ASP A 140 -2.29 5.74 15.31
CA ASP A 140 -2.37 7.10 15.81
C ASP A 140 -1.72 8.04 14.80
N THR A 141 -2.45 9.04 14.32
CA THR A 141 -1.99 10.01 13.32
C THR A 141 -2.23 11.44 13.80
N HIS A 142 -1.71 12.44 13.09
CA HIS A 142 -1.97 13.85 13.41
C HIS A 142 -3.44 14.27 13.22
N CYS A 143 -4.23 13.47 12.52
CA CYS A 143 -5.69 13.68 12.37
C CYS A 143 -6.53 12.82 13.32
N GLY A 144 -5.90 12.09 14.24
CA GLY A 144 -6.56 11.16 15.15
C GLY A 144 -6.31 9.71 14.75
N LYS A 145 -7.05 8.81 15.37
CA LYS A 145 -6.93 7.38 15.13
C LYS A 145 -7.61 7.00 13.81
N VAL A 146 -6.96 6.11 13.06
CA VAL A 146 -7.47 5.55 11.81
C VAL A 146 -7.17 4.07 11.74
N LYS A 147 -8.14 3.26 11.28
CA LYS A 147 -7.96 1.82 11.12
C LYS A 147 -7.49 1.51 9.69
N ILE A 148 -6.31 0.91 9.60
CA ILE A 148 -5.62 0.61 8.35
C ILE A 148 -5.61 -0.90 8.12
N GLY A 149 -5.91 -1.32 6.88
CA GLY A 149 -5.65 -2.65 6.38
C GLY A 149 -4.64 -2.64 5.23
N ALA A 150 -4.20 -3.81 4.81
CA ALA A 150 -3.37 -3.95 3.61
C ALA A 150 -3.79 -5.17 2.78
N MET A 151 -3.63 -5.04 1.47
CA MET A 151 -3.66 -6.12 0.48
C MET A 151 -2.59 -5.82 -0.56
N ILE A 152 -1.99 -6.84 -1.20
CA ILE A 152 -0.86 -6.63 -2.11
C ILE A 152 -1.26 -6.99 -3.53
N CYS A 153 -1.14 -6.03 -4.45
CA CYS A 153 -1.22 -6.19 -5.90
C CYS A 153 -2.38 -7.10 -6.35
N PHE A 154 -2.12 -8.38 -6.66
CA PHE A 154 -3.08 -9.34 -7.17
C PHE A 154 -4.25 -9.63 -6.21
N ASP A 155 -4.10 -9.41 -4.91
CA ASP A 155 -5.21 -9.50 -3.94
C ASP A 155 -6.41 -8.61 -4.34
N ARG A 156 -6.19 -7.48 -5.02
CA ARG A 156 -7.26 -6.59 -5.48
C ARG A 156 -8.19 -7.21 -6.51
N GLU A 157 -7.71 -8.24 -7.26
CA GLU A 157 -8.55 -8.95 -8.25
C GLU A 157 -9.71 -9.69 -7.57
N PHE A 158 -9.55 -10.04 -6.29
CA PHE A 158 -10.51 -10.75 -5.47
C PHE A 158 -11.32 -9.76 -4.61
N PRO A 159 -12.62 -9.56 -4.88
CA PRO A 159 -13.44 -8.61 -4.11
C PRO A 159 -13.51 -8.95 -2.62
N GLU A 160 -13.32 -10.21 -2.26
CA GLU A 160 -13.29 -10.71 -0.89
C GLU A 160 -12.19 -10.05 -0.08
N SER A 161 -11.01 -9.78 -0.66
CA SER A 161 -9.87 -9.16 0.03
C SER A 161 -10.24 -7.81 0.64
N ALA A 162 -10.76 -6.90 -0.17
CA ALA A 162 -11.18 -5.59 0.31
C ALA A 162 -12.40 -5.69 1.25
N ARG A 163 -13.33 -6.63 0.98
CA ARG A 163 -14.52 -6.85 1.80
C ARG A 163 -14.17 -7.35 3.20
N ILE A 164 -13.27 -8.31 3.33
CA ILE A 164 -12.79 -8.82 4.63
C ILE A 164 -12.16 -7.68 5.43
N LEU A 165 -11.27 -6.90 4.81
CA LEU A 165 -10.62 -5.76 5.47
C LEU A 165 -11.65 -4.72 5.96
N MET A 166 -12.65 -4.39 5.13
CA MET A 166 -13.72 -3.49 5.51
C MET A 166 -14.54 -4.05 6.68
N LEU A 167 -14.91 -5.34 6.65
CA LEU A 167 -15.64 -6.00 7.75
C LEU A 167 -14.82 -6.04 9.05
N GLN A 168 -13.50 -6.06 8.96
CA GLN A 168 -12.60 -5.88 10.10
C GLN A 168 -12.49 -4.41 10.53
N GLY A 169 -13.18 -3.49 9.85
CA GLY A 169 -13.27 -2.07 10.20
C GLY A 169 -12.18 -1.19 9.57
N ALA A 170 -11.48 -1.64 8.52
CA ALA A 170 -10.53 -0.80 7.81
C ALA A 170 -11.22 0.44 7.21
N GLU A 171 -10.69 1.61 7.51
CA GLU A 171 -11.11 2.89 6.92
C GLU A 171 -10.27 3.21 5.68
N VAL A 172 -9.03 2.73 5.67
CA VAL A 172 -8.08 2.86 4.56
C VAL A 172 -7.41 1.51 4.32
N ILE A 173 -7.31 1.10 3.06
CA ILE A 173 -6.58 -0.09 2.64
C ILE A 173 -5.37 0.36 1.82
N LEU A 174 -4.18 -0.03 2.27
CA LEU A 174 -2.92 0.19 1.58
C LEU A 174 -2.67 -0.94 0.57
N VAL A 175 -2.30 -0.59 -0.66
CA VAL A 175 -2.09 -1.56 -1.74
C VAL A 175 -0.73 -1.34 -2.40
N PRO A 176 0.34 -1.96 -1.88
CA PRO A 176 1.59 -2.08 -2.63
C PRO A 176 1.34 -2.81 -3.96
N ASN A 177 1.97 -2.34 -5.04
CA ASN A 177 1.69 -2.85 -6.37
C ASN A 177 2.94 -2.83 -7.26
N ALA A 178 3.02 -3.77 -8.21
CA ALA A 178 4.04 -3.85 -9.24
C ALA A 178 3.44 -4.47 -10.52
N CYS A 179 2.68 -3.68 -11.27
CA CYS A 179 2.11 -4.12 -12.55
C CYS A 179 1.63 -2.92 -13.38
N PRO A 180 1.29 -3.12 -14.67
CA PRO A 180 0.64 -2.07 -15.45
C PRO A 180 -0.74 -1.73 -14.85
N MET A 181 -0.93 -0.48 -14.46
CA MET A 181 -2.22 0.03 -13.95
C MET A 181 -3.01 0.63 -15.12
N GLU A 182 -3.74 -0.24 -15.82
CA GLU A 182 -4.61 0.12 -16.94
C GLU A 182 -6.06 0.34 -16.46
N ILE A 183 -6.93 0.72 -17.41
CA ILE A 183 -8.30 1.16 -17.13
C ILE A 183 -9.10 0.15 -16.28
N ASN A 184 -8.94 -1.17 -16.52
CA ASN A 184 -9.70 -2.18 -15.77
C ASN A 184 -9.23 -2.29 -14.32
N ARG A 185 -7.91 -2.30 -14.08
CA ARG A 185 -7.32 -2.36 -12.74
C ARG A 185 -7.61 -1.10 -11.93
N LEU A 186 -7.54 0.09 -12.55
CA LEU A 186 -7.96 1.34 -11.91
C LEU A 186 -9.47 1.31 -11.59
N SER A 187 -10.29 0.75 -12.49
CA SER A 187 -11.73 0.58 -12.26
C SER A 187 -12.03 -0.42 -11.15
N GLN A 188 -11.25 -1.51 -11.03
CA GLN A 188 -11.36 -2.42 -9.89
C GLN A 188 -11.09 -1.70 -8.57
N LEU A 189 -9.99 -0.96 -8.44
CA LEU A 189 -9.67 -0.21 -7.21
C LEU A 189 -10.77 0.81 -6.88
N ARG A 190 -11.26 1.53 -7.88
CA ARG A 190 -12.41 2.44 -7.74
C ARG A 190 -13.65 1.69 -7.26
N GLY A 191 -13.95 0.53 -7.86
CA GLY A 191 -15.07 -0.34 -7.46
C GLY A 191 -14.93 -0.83 -6.02
N ARG A 192 -13.73 -1.31 -5.63
CA ARG A 192 -13.46 -1.74 -4.26
C ARG A 192 -13.65 -0.61 -3.24
N ALA A 193 -13.18 0.61 -3.57
CA ALA A 193 -13.41 1.76 -2.71
C ALA A 193 -14.90 2.10 -2.60
N TYR A 194 -15.61 2.12 -3.73
CA TYR A 194 -17.04 2.45 -3.79
C TYR A 194 -17.91 1.46 -3.03
N GLU A 195 -17.79 0.15 -3.33
CA GLU A 195 -18.65 -0.89 -2.76
C GLU A 195 -18.43 -1.14 -1.27
N ASN A 196 -17.26 -0.74 -0.75
CA ASN A 196 -16.88 -0.91 0.65
C ASN A 196 -16.93 0.41 1.44
N MET A 197 -17.13 1.55 0.78
CA MET A 197 -17.04 2.89 1.38
C MET A 197 -15.77 3.06 2.21
N THR A 198 -14.66 2.55 1.69
CA THR A 198 -13.34 2.50 2.31
C THR A 198 -12.35 3.16 1.38
N ALA A 199 -11.46 3.99 1.90
CA ALA A 199 -10.42 4.57 1.04
C ALA A 199 -9.39 3.50 0.65
N ILE A 200 -8.93 3.54 -0.62
CA ILE A 200 -7.91 2.64 -1.14
C ILE A 200 -6.75 3.46 -1.69
N ALA A 201 -5.56 3.21 -1.17
CA ALA A 201 -4.32 3.88 -1.56
C ALA A 201 -3.34 2.88 -2.17
N THR A 202 -3.11 2.99 -3.48
CA THR A 202 -2.25 2.08 -4.25
C THR A 202 -0.95 2.77 -4.61
N CYS A 203 0.18 2.14 -4.26
CA CYS A 203 1.52 2.60 -4.63
C CYS A 203 2.16 1.64 -5.63
N ASN A 204 2.46 2.13 -6.82
CA ASN A 204 3.05 1.38 -7.93
C ASN A 204 4.45 1.91 -8.27
N TYR A 205 5.20 1.14 -9.05
CA TYR A 205 6.47 1.60 -9.64
C TYR A 205 6.23 2.56 -10.82
N PRO A 206 7.15 3.51 -11.08
CA PRO A 206 7.06 4.43 -12.20
C PRO A 206 7.22 3.71 -13.56
N ALA A 207 6.90 4.42 -14.64
CA ALA A 207 6.96 3.89 -16.02
C ALA A 207 8.36 3.53 -16.50
N SER A 208 9.41 3.90 -15.78
CA SER A 208 10.80 3.49 -16.05
C SER A 208 11.10 2.05 -15.61
N VAL A 209 10.22 1.43 -14.81
CA VAL A 209 10.36 0.04 -14.36
C VAL A 209 9.60 -0.88 -15.31
N PRO A 210 10.20 -2.02 -15.75
CA PRO A 210 9.53 -2.96 -16.64
C PRO A 210 8.15 -3.37 -16.13
N ASP A 211 7.19 -3.51 -17.03
CA ASP A 211 5.79 -3.87 -16.75
C ASP A 211 5.08 -2.97 -15.72
N CYS A 212 5.59 -1.76 -15.50
CA CYS A 212 4.94 -0.74 -14.68
C CYS A 212 4.69 0.53 -15.49
N ASN A 213 3.74 1.35 -15.08
CA ASN A 213 3.38 2.57 -15.80
C ASN A 213 3.09 3.76 -14.86
N GLY A 214 3.50 3.65 -13.58
CA GLY A 214 3.09 4.61 -12.56
C GLY A 214 1.63 4.40 -12.18
N ALA A 215 0.84 5.47 -12.27
CA ALA A 215 -0.59 5.47 -11.95
C ALA A 215 -0.91 5.03 -10.51
N SER A 216 0.02 5.28 -9.57
CA SER A 216 -0.29 5.22 -8.14
C SER A 216 -1.52 6.06 -7.87
N SER A 217 -2.47 5.55 -7.10
CA SER A 217 -3.80 6.18 -7.01
C SER A 217 -4.41 6.08 -5.61
N VAL A 218 -5.28 7.04 -5.30
CA VAL A 218 -6.10 7.01 -4.10
C VAL A 218 -7.56 7.27 -4.48
N PHE A 219 -8.43 6.36 -4.07
CA PHE A 219 -9.88 6.48 -4.17
C PHE A 219 -10.46 6.54 -2.75
N ASP A 220 -11.39 7.47 -2.48
CA ASP A 220 -11.96 7.65 -1.13
C ASP A 220 -13.27 6.90 -0.89
N GLY A 221 -13.86 6.33 -1.94
CA GLY A 221 -15.13 5.61 -1.84
C GLY A 221 -16.37 6.46 -1.55
N VAL A 222 -16.23 7.78 -1.36
CA VAL A 222 -17.34 8.69 -1.08
C VAL A 222 -17.97 9.17 -2.38
N ALA A 223 -19.03 8.50 -2.84
CA ALA A 223 -19.65 8.77 -4.13
C ALA A 223 -20.71 9.88 -4.10
N TYR A 224 -21.39 10.07 -2.98
CA TYR A 224 -22.49 11.06 -2.86
C TYR A 224 -22.25 11.99 -1.68
N LEU A 225 -22.39 13.28 -1.95
CA LEU A 225 -22.32 14.34 -0.93
C LEU A 225 -23.63 15.14 -0.95
N PRO A 226 -24.10 15.60 0.21
CA PRO A 226 -25.33 16.41 0.27
C PRO A 226 -25.28 17.68 -0.58
N GLU A 227 -24.10 18.20 -0.82
CA GLU A 227 -23.85 19.47 -1.52
C GLU A 227 -23.69 19.28 -3.05
N THR A 228 -23.70 18.04 -3.55
CA THR A 228 -23.51 17.74 -4.97
C THR A 228 -24.74 17.08 -5.57
N ASP A 229 -25.11 17.49 -6.79
CA ASP A 229 -26.10 16.77 -7.59
C ASP A 229 -25.48 15.51 -8.19
N GLY A 230 -26.04 14.33 -7.85
CA GLY A 230 -25.59 13.06 -8.34
C GLY A 230 -24.29 12.57 -7.69
N SER A 231 -23.64 11.59 -8.32
CA SER A 231 -22.38 11.04 -7.83
C SER A 231 -21.18 11.87 -8.28
N ARG A 232 -20.17 11.92 -7.40
CA ARG A 232 -18.86 12.52 -7.71
C ARG A 232 -17.85 11.45 -8.12
N ASP A 233 -16.75 11.88 -8.73
CA ASP A 233 -15.59 11.03 -8.91
C ASP A 233 -14.93 10.76 -7.55
N THR A 234 -14.74 9.49 -7.20
CA THR A 234 -14.07 9.05 -5.96
C THR A 234 -12.54 9.08 -6.07
N CYS A 235 -11.98 9.41 -7.23
CA CYS A 235 -10.54 9.56 -7.42
C CYS A 235 -10.04 10.83 -6.73
N VAL A 236 -9.25 10.67 -5.68
CA VAL A 236 -8.61 11.76 -4.94
C VAL A 236 -7.28 12.13 -5.58
N LEU A 237 -6.56 11.11 -6.07
CA LEU A 237 -5.26 11.24 -6.71
C LEU A 237 -5.05 10.11 -7.68
N GLN A 238 -4.50 10.42 -8.85
CA GLN A 238 -3.88 9.48 -9.76
C GLN A 238 -2.58 10.10 -10.28
N ALA A 239 -1.45 9.47 -9.98
CA ALA A 239 -0.14 9.89 -10.43
C ALA A 239 0.05 9.65 -11.94
N ASP A 240 0.93 10.39 -12.55
CA ASP A 240 1.46 10.09 -13.88
C ASP A 240 2.51 8.96 -13.84
N GLY A 241 3.22 8.73 -14.95
CA GLY A 241 4.27 7.69 -15.02
C GLY A 241 5.62 8.08 -14.42
N SER A 242 5.79 9.30 -13.89
CA SER A 242 7.07 9.80 -13.40
C SER A 242 7.44 9.25 -12.03
N GLU A 243 8.75 9.25 -11.71
CA GLU A 243 9.22 8.97 -10.36
C GLU A 243 8.91 10.16 -9.44
N GLY A 244 8.36 9.90 -8.24
CA GLY A 244 8.07 10.95 -7.30
C GLY A 244 7.40 10.52 -5.99
N VAL A 245 7.13 11.50 -5.14
CA VAL A 245 6.29 11.37 -3.95
C VAL A 245 4.95 12.04 -4.25
N PHE A 246 3.90 11.25 -4.32
CA PHE A 246 2.55 11.74 -4.59
C PHE A 246 1.73 11.70 -3.30
N VAL A 247 1.23 12.83 -2.84
CA VAL A 247 0.54 12.94 -1.56
C VAL A 247 -0.95 13.17 -1.78
N ALA A 248 -1.77 12.24 -1.29
CA ALA A 248 -3.21 12.36 -1.25
C ALA A 248 -3.69 12.84 0.12
N GLU A 249 -4.75 13.63 0.14
CA GLU A 249 -5.42 14.10 1.35
C GLU A 249 -6.81 13.49 1.48
N LEU A 250 -7.06 12.75 2.55
CA LEU A 250 -8.34 12.10 2.83
C LEU A 250 -9.07 12.79 3.99
N GLU A 251 -10.35 13.10 3.80
CA GLU A 251 -11.23 13.63 4.83
C GLU A 251 -11.91 12.49 5.60
N LEU A 252 -11.22 11.93 6.62
CA LEU A 252 -11.70 10.77 7.38
C LEU A 252 -13.09 10.98 7.97
N GLU A 253 -13.39 12.16 8.50
CA GLU A 253 -14.71 12.44 9.08
C GLU A 253 -15.83 12.44 8.01
N GLN A 254 -15.51 12.82 6.77
CA GLN A 254 -16.44 12.71 5.64
C GLN A 254 -16.68 11.24 5.28
N LEU A 255 -15.59 10.45 5.18
CA LEU A 255 -15.66 9.01 4.92
C LEU A 255 -16.51 8.29 5.97
N ARG A 256 -16.27 8.55 7.26
CA ARG A 256 -17.01 8.00 8.39
C ARG A 256 -18.50 8.35 8.35
N ARG A 257 -18.80 9.63 8.11
CA ARG A 257 -20.19 10.09 7.98
C ARG A 257 -20.90 9.45 6.79
N TYR A 258 -20.18 9.31 5.67
CA TYR A 258 -20.71 8.65 4.49
C TYR A 258 -21.03 7.19 4.78
N GLY A 259 -20.07 6.40 5.25
CA GLY A 259 -20.23 4.98 5.56
C GLY A 259 -21.32 4.69 6.61
N SER A 260 -21.60 5.64 7.53
CA SER A 260 -22.66 5.48 8.53
C SER A 260 -24.09 5.78 8.03
N ARG A 261 -24.23 6.33 6.81
CA ARG A 261 -25.53 6.77 6.27
C ARG A 261 -25.99 5.97 5.05
N GLU A 262 -25.03 5.45 4.28
CA GLU A 262 -25.35 4.78 3.04
C GLU A 262 -25.89 3.36 3.26
N VAL A 263 -26.80 2.95 2.38
CA VAL A 263 -27.42 1.61 2.43
C VAL A 263 -26.39 0.48 2.29
N HIS A 264 -25.26 0.74 1.62
CA HIS A 264 -24.16 -0.19 1.50
C HIS A 264 -23.24 -0.16 2.73
N GLY A 265 -23.41 0.86 3.58
CA GLY A 265 -22.75 0.95 4.87
C GLY A 265 -23.14 -0.25 5.70
N ASN A 266 -22.17 -0.88 6.24
CA ASN A 266 -22.39 -2.10 6.97
C ASN A 266 -23.02 -1.84 8.28
N ALA A 267 -24.20 -2.33 8.42
CA ALA A 267 -24.81 -2.55 9.71
C ALA A 267 -24.14 -3.74 10.39
#